data_8c8e209a790063b36af9aa6d6832c13f
#
_entry.id   8c8e209a790063b36af9aa6d6832c13f
#
_cell.length_a   1.000
_cell.length_b   1.000
_cell.length_c   1.000
_cell.angle_alpha   90.00
_cell.angle_beta   90.00
_cell.angle_gamma   90.00
#
_symmetry.space_group_name_H-M   'P 1'
#
loop_
_entity.id
_entity.type
_entity.pdbx_description
1 polymer ?
#
loop_
_entity_poly.entity_id
_entity_poly.type
_entity_poly.pdbx_seq_one_letter_code
_entity_poly.pdbx_strand_id
1 'polypeptide(L)'
;MSKAERKTDKITDAKMAVFERGGWQCVYVDSSGRRCEKQATQAAHVLPQDVLHLSRYGPAVIHHVENMRGTCPKHNAAVQINYRSRPRDADEQARRVREIIEEENGQ
;
A
#
# COMPACT_ATOMS: atom_id res chain seq x y z
N MET A 1 13.95 26.10 0.44
CA MET A 1 13.76 24.66 0.67
C MET A 1 14.62 23.87 -0.31
N SER A 2 15.27 22.84 0.18
CA SER A 2 16.09 21.97 -0.64
C SER A 2 15.24 21.00 -1.45
N LYS A 3 15.85 20.40 -2.50
CA LYS A 3 15.17 19.37 -3.30
C LYS A 3 14.82 18.14 -2.46
N ALA A 4 15.64 17.83 -1.46
CA ALA A 4 15.38 16.69 -0.57
C ALA A 4 14.12 16.90 0.26
N GLU A 5 13.88 18.11 0.73
CA GLU A 5 12.67 18.45 1.48
C GLU A 5 11.42 18.31 0.61
N ARG A 6 11.49 18.74 -0.66
CA ARG A 6 10.37 18.59 -1.58
C ARG A 6 10.01 17.14 -1.86
N LYS A 7 11.01 16.26 -2.01
CA LYS A 7 10.79 14.82 -2.17
C LYS A 7 10.15 14.24 -0.92
N THR A 8 10.62 14.66 0.25
CA THR A 8 10.08 14.23 1.52
C THR A 8 8.62 14.63 1.63
N ASP A 9 8.29 15.88 1.24
CA ASP A 9 6.92 16.38 1.27
C ASP A 9 5.99 15.55 0.39
N LYS A 10 6.40 15.19 -0.83
CA LYS A 10 5.61 14.35 -1.73
C LYS A 10 5.36 12.96 -1.13
N ILE A 11 6.41 12.34 -0.60
CA ILE A 11 6.29 11.03 0.06
C ILE A 11 5.39 11.16 1.28
N THR A 12 5.55 12.25 2.04
CA THR A 12 4.74 12.51 3.22
C THR A 12 3.26 12.67 2.86
N ASP A 13 2.94 13.41 1.79
CA ASP A 13 1.56 13.60 1.36
C ASP A 13 0.90 12.28 0.98
N ALA A 14 1.59 11.42 0.23
CA ALA A 14 1.09 10.11 -0.15
C ALA A 14 0.84 9.25 1.08
N LYS A 15 1.80 9.23 2.02
CA LYS A 15 1.67 8.48 3.27
C LYS A 15 0.53 9.02 4.12
N MET A 16 0.39 10.35 4.19
CA MET A 16 -0.69 10.97 4.94
C MET A 16 -2.05 10.56 4.41
N ALA A 17 -2.22 10.50 3.09
CA ALA A 17 -3.47 10.06 2.49
C ALA A 17 -3.79 8.61 2.89
N VAL A 18 -2.77 7.73 2.91
CA VAL A 18 -2.93 6.33 3.33
C VAL A 18 -3.34 6.27 4.81
N PHE A 19 -2.68 7.04 5.68
CA PHE A 19 -2.96 7.05 7.11
C PHE A 19 -4.35 7.62 7.41
N GLU A 20 -4.73 8.73 6.78
CA GLU A 20 -6.04 9.35 6.97
C GLU A 20 -7.16 8.41 6.56
N ARG A 21 -7.01 7.70 5.45
CA ARG A 21 -7.99 6.72 4.99
C ARG A 21 -8.22 5.63 6.03
N GLY A 22 -7.18 5.20 6.73
CA GLY A 22 -7.25 4.19 7.78
C GLY A 22 -7.55 4.75 9.18
N GLY A 23 -7.73 6.07 9.31
CA GLY A 23 -8.00 6.69 10.60
C GLY A 23 -6.79 6.74 11.53
N TRP A 24 -5.58 6.71 10.96
CA TRP A 24 -4.31 6.74 11.71
C TRP A 24 -4.10 5.53 12.61
N GLN A 25 -4.92 4.51 12.44
CA GLN A 25 -4.83 3.25 13.18
C GLN A 25 -4.41 2.14 12.24
N CYS A 26 -3.57 1.20 12.72
CA CYS A 26 -3.16 0.03 11.97
C CYS A 26 -4.40 -0.70 11.41
N VAL A 27 -4.39 -1.00 10.12
CA VAL A 27 -5.56 -1.61 9.45
C VAL A 27 -5.58 -3.13 9.54
N TYR A 28 -4.55 -3.74 10.10
CA TYR A 28 -4.47 -5.20 10.20
C TYR A 28 -5.60 -5.76 11.06
N VAL A 29 -6.25 -6.79 10.55
CA VAL A 29 -7.30 -7.51 11.26
C VAL A 29 -6.82 -8.94 11.46
N ASP A 30 -6.85 -9.41 12.71
CA ASP A 30 -6.39 -10.75 13.03
C ASP A 30 -7.43 -11.83 12.67
N SER A 31 -7.09 -13.10 12.91
CA SER A 31 -7.97 -14.23 12.59
C SER A 31 -9.28 -14.23 13.37
N SER A 32 -9.35 -13.51 14.48
CA SER A 32 -10.58 -13.38 15.28
C SER A 32 -11.48 -12.24 14.78
N GLY A 33 -11.04 -11.46 13.79
CA GLY A 33 -11.77 -10.31 13.27
C GLY A 33 -11.50 -9.02 14.03
N ARG A 34 -10.51 -9.01 14.94
CA ARG A 34 -10.19 -7.83 15.73
C ARG A 34 -9.13 -6.99 15.02
N ARG A 35 -9.44 -5.71 14.84
CA ARG A 35 -8.50 -4.76 14.26
C ARG A 35 -7.43 -4.36 15.29
N CYS A 36 -6.17 -4.26 14.83
CA CYS A 36 -5.07 -3.78 15.66
C CYS A 36 -5.34 -2.36 16.15
N GLU A 37 -5.12 -2.12 17.44
CA GLU A 37 -5.40 -0.82 18.08
C GLU A 37 -4.21 0.14 18.03
N LYS A 38 -3.05 -0.31 17.55
CA LYS A 38 -1.86 0.52 17.50
C LYS A 38 -1.95 1.58 16.41
N GLN A 39 -1.21 2.66 16.60
CA GLN A 39 -1.14 3.74 15.61
C GLN A 39 -0.47 3.24 14.32
N ALA A 40 -0.98 3.69 13.18
CA ALA A 40 -0.34 3.44 11.90
C ALA A 40 0.83 4.40 11.73
N THR A 41 2.03 3.86 11.56
CA THR A 41 3.25 4.64 11.38
C THR A 41 3.98 4.29 10.09
N GLN A 42 3.53 3.26 9.37
CA GLN A 42 4.16 2.81 8.14
C GLN A 42 3.12 2.62 7.03
N ALA A 43 3.48 3.07 5.83
CA ALA A 43 2.68 2.82 4.64
C ALA A 43 3.19 1.53 4.00
N ALA A 44 2.56 0.41 4.34
CA ALA A 44 2.97 -0.91 3.90
C ALA A 44 2.44 -1.20 2.49
N HIS A 45 3.29 -1.74 1.62
CA HIS A 45 2.86 -2.17 0.29
C HIS A 45 2.14 -3.52 0.38
N VAL A 46 0.95 -3.61 -0.23
CA VAL A 46 0.22 -4.88 -0.34
C VAL A 46 0.95 -5.81 -1.31
N LEU A 47 1.18 -5.34 -2.54
CA LEU A 47 2.08 -6.02 -3.47
C LEU A 47 3.49 -5.51 -3.20
N PRO A 48 4.45 -6.41 -2.93
CA PRO A 48 5.82 -5.99 -2.60
C PRO A 48 6.49 -5.20 -3.71
N GLN A 49 7.42 -4.32 -3.34
CA GLN A 49 8.20 -3.54 -4.31
C GLN A 49 9.53 -4.21 -4.67
N ASP A 50 9.52 -5.54 -4.79
CA ASP A 50 10.68 -6.29 -5.25
C ASP A 50 10.70 -6.42 -6.79
N VAL A 51 11.78 -6.96 -7.33
CA VAL A 51 11.99 -7.07 -8.77
C VAL A 51 10.87 -7.86 -9.45
N LEU A 52 10.46 -8.97 -8.86
CA LEU A 52 9.40 -9.81 -9.42
C LEU A 52 8.09 -9.04 -9.58
N HIS A 53 7.65 -8.36 -8.51
CA HIS A 53 6.37 -7.66 -8.52
C HIS A 53 6.41 -6.40 -9.38
N LEU A 54 7.55 -5.67 -9.37
CA LEU A 54 7.73 -4.51 -10.24
C LEU A 54 7.71 -4.91 -11.72
N SER A 55 8.36 -6.03 -12.06
CA SER A 55 8.36 -6.54 -13.44
C SER A 55 6.98 -7.01 -13.87
N ARG A 56 6.27 -7.71 -13.00
CA ARG A 56 4.98 -8.29 -13.33
C ARG A 56 3.86 -7.24 -13.42
N TYR A 57 3.81 -6.31 -12.47
CA TYR A 57 2.69 -5.37 -12.34
C TYR A 57 3.02 -3.94 -12.73
N GLY A 58 4.28 -3.56 -12.74
CA GLY A 58 4.74 -2.23 -13.07
C GLY A 58 4.74 -1.26 -11.91
N PRO A 59 5.59 -0.21 -11.96
CA PRO A 59 5.73 0.75 -10.87
C PRO A 59 4.45 1.56 -10.60
N ALA A 60 3.65 1.83 -11.63
CA ALA A 60 2.40 2.59 -11.44
C ALA A 60 1.43 1.88 -10.50
N VAL A 61 1.36 0.54 -10.59
CA VAL A 61 0.53 -0.26 -9.69
C VAL A 61 1.17 -0.37 -8.32
N ILE A 62 2.45 -0.74 -8.28
CA ILE A 62 3.15 -1.02 -7.02
C ILE A 62 3.18 0.22 -6.11
N HIS A 63 3.44 1.41 -6.68
CA HIS A 63 3.58 2.64 -5.91
C HIS A 63 2.29 3.46 -5.78
N HIS A 64 1.17 2.94 -6.27
CA HIS A 64 -0.12 3.62 -6.10
C HIS A 64 -0.58 3.54 -4.64
N VAL A 65 -1.25 4.60 -4.16
CA VAL A 65 -1.74 4.65 -2.78
C VAL A 65 -2.72 3.52 -2.46
N GLU A 66 -3.46 3.02 -3.45
CA GLU A 66 -4.37 1.88 -3.27
C GLU A 66 -3.61 0.56 -3.01
N ASN A 67 -2.33 0.50 -3.36
CA ASN A 67 -1.48 -0.65 -3.04
C ASN A 67 -0.78 -0.48 -1.69
N MET A 68 -1.20 0.48 -0.89
CA MET A 68 -0.60 0.75 0.41
C MET A 68 -1.63 0.67 1.51
N ARG A 69 -1.18 0.28 2.71
CA ARG A 69 -2.02 0.21 3.91
C ARG A 69 -1.26 0.84 5.07
N GLY A 70 -1.97 1.59 5.92
CA GLY A 70 -1.38 2.13 7.14
C GLY A 70 -1.28 1.05 8.21
N THR A 71 -0.06 0.76 8.67
CA THR A 71 0.16 -0.29 9.66
C THR A 71 1.10 0.17 10.76
N CYS A 72 1.06 -0.52 11.90
CA CYS A 72 2.14 -0.44 12.89
C CYS A 72 3.33 -1.26 12.36
N PRO A 73 4.55 -1.06 12.92
CA PRO A 73 5.73 -1.81 12.44
C PRO A 73 5.56 -3.32 12.48
N LYS A 74 4.85 -3.84 13.49
CA LYS A 74 4.64 -5.27 13.66
C LYS A 74 3.85 -5.89 12.50
N HIS A 75 2.89 -5.15 11.93
CA HIS A 75 1.98 -5.70 10.91
C HIS A 75 2.32 -5.25 9.48
N ASN A 76 3.46 -4.60 9.28
CA ASN A 76 3.87 -4.15 7.95
C ASN A 76 3.90 -5.32 6.94
N ALA A 77 4.57 -6.42 7.30
CA ALA A 77 4.65 -7.60 6.42
C ALA A 77 3.36 -8.39 6.38
N ALA A 78 2.54 -8.28 7.42
CA ALA A 78 1.31 -9.09 7.53
C ALA A 78 0.24 -8.73 6.50
N VAL A 79 0.25 -7.49 5.98
CA VAL A 79 -0.71 -7.06 4.95
C VAL A 79 -0.23 -7.40 3.53
N GLN A 80 0.98 -7.93 3.39
CA GLN A 80 1.57 -8.21 2.09
C GLN A 80 0.93 -9.42 1.42
N ILE A 81 0.68 -9.29 0.12
CA ILE A 81 0.20 -10.38 -0.73
C ILE A 81 1.30 -10.67 -1.76
N ASN A 82 2.01 -11.77 -1.57
CA ASN A 82 3.14 -12.14 -2.41
C ASN A 82 2.69 -13.10 -3.51
N TYR A 83 3.02 -12.77 -4.77
CA TYR A 83 2.67 -13.61 -5.92
C TYR A 83 3.22 -15.04 -5.79
N ARG A 84 4.40 -15.19 -5.19
CA ARG A 84 5.03 -16.51 -5.04
C ARG A 84 4.19 -17.49 -4.23
N SER A 85 3.48 -16.99 -3.22
CA SER A 85 2.65 -17.82 -2.33
C SER A 85 1.15 -17.69 -2.58
N ARG A 86 0.71 -16.55 -3.12
CA ARG A 86 -0.70 -16.25 -3.34
C ARG A 86 -0.90 -15.56 -4.70
N PRO A 87 -0.62 -16.28 -5.82
CA PRO A 87 -0.64 -15.64 -7.14
C PRO A 87 -2.00 -15.07 -7.54
N ARG A 88 -3.09 -15.76 -7.23
CA ARG A 88 -4.44 -15.27 -7.59
C ARG A 88 -4.80 -14.01 -6.83
N ASP A 89 -4.47 -13.96 -5.55
CA ASP A 89 -4.77 -12.79 -4.72
C ASP A 89 -3.91 -11.60 -5.15
N ALA A 90 -2.65 -11.85 -5.51
CA ALA A 90 -1.76 -10.81 -6.00
C ALA A 90 -2.26 -10.23 -7.31
N ASP A 91 -2.65 -11.08 -8.28
CA ASP A 91 -3.21 -10.64 -9.56
C ASP A 91 -4.52 -9.86 -9.35
N GLU A 92 -5.36 -10.29 -8.42
CA GLU A 92 -6.60 -9.59 -8.08
C GLU A 92 -6.34 -8.20 -7.51
N GLN A 93 -5.37 -8.08 -6.61
CA GLN A 93 -4.98 -6.78 -6.06
C GLN A 93 -4.49 -5.85 -7.18
N ALA A 94 -3.66 -6.36 -8.08
CA ALA A 94 -3.16 -5.57 -9.22
C ALA A 94 -4.30 -5.12 -10.13
N ARG A 95 -5.27 -5.99 -10.39
CA ARG A 95 -6.44 -5.67 -11.22
C ARG A 95 -7.24 -4.52 -10.60
N ARG A 96 -7.46 -4.58 -9.30
CA ARG A 96 -8.20 -3.53 -8.58
C ARG A 96 -7.49 -2.18 -8.65
N VAL A 97 -6.18 -2.18 -8.45
CA VAL A 97 -5.39 -0.95 -8.54
C VAL A 97 -5.43 -0.39 -9.97
N ARG A 98 -5.29 -1.25 -10.98
CA ARG A 98 -5.36 -0.83 -12.39
C ARG A 98 -6.70 -0.20 -12.75
N GLU A 99 -7.80 -0.77 -12.26
CA GLU A 99 -9.13 -0.21 -12.48
C GLU A 99 -9.24 1.20 -11.90
N ILE A 100 -8.69 1.41 -10.70
CA ILE A 100 -8.69 2.72 -10.06
C ILE A 100 -7.85 3.72 -10.86
N ILE A 101 -6.68 3.30 -11.34
CA ILE A 101 -5.82 4.13 -12.19
C ILE A 101 -6.56 4.53 -13.48
N GLU A 102 -7.25 3.59 -14.11
CA GLU A 102 -8.02 3.85 -15.32
C GLU A 102 -9.14 4.86 -15.07
N GLU A 103 -9.85 4.74 -13.95
CA GLU A 103 -10.88 5.69 -13.55
C GLU A 103 -10.30 7.08 -13.34
N GLU A 104 -9.15 7.18 -12.69
CA GLU A 104 -8.47 8.45 -12.46
C GLU A 104 -8.04 9.10 -13.77
N ASN A 105 -7.54 8.32 -14.72
CA ASN A 105 -7.07 8.81 -16.00
C ASN A 105 -8.19 9.08 -17.01
N GLY A 106 -9.34 8.48 -16.79
CA GLY A 106 -10.50 8.61 -17.68
C GLY A 106 -11.34 9.87 -17.45
N GLN A 107 -10.96 10.67 -16.45
CA GLN A 107 -11.71 11.87 -16.10
C GLN A 107 -11.14 13.16 -16.69
#